data_8081ecd4f9f63bd22ae8282a49b371ad
#
_entry.id   8081ecd4f9f63bd22ae8282a49b371ad
#
_cell.length_a   1.000
_cell.length_b   1.000
_cell.length_c   1.000
_cell.angle_alpha   90.00
_cell.angle_beta   90.00
_cell.angle_gamma   90.00
#
_symmetry.space_group_name_H-M   'P 1'
#
loop_
_entity.id
_entity.type
_entity.pdbx_description
1 polymer ?
#
loop_
_entity_poly.entity_id
_entity_poly.type
_entity_poly.pdbx_seq_one_letter_code
_entity_poly.pdbx_strand_id
1 'polypeptide(L)'
;MEKLPCLFLLLRQRHLIYRPAAELSLQPDDAVFNLPHEDVWISIPNSQARLGGWWIPAPTQQENFIVLPSEPSNILTSPKVILYLCGVGRNMGDYNYLARVSAFRQLGFSVLVFDYRGYGLSEGDFPSELQVYQDSQAAWNYLRDMRQIPPEQIIIYGESLGGAIALDLAIRHPEAGGLIMQSSFTSMTEAIQHRRFLQIFPVGLLLTEKFDSLSKVRSLRVPILFMHGSADSVVPSEMSQRLYDAASEPKQLFIIPDADHVKIYQPGEQSYLKAIQRFTELVQQHNPGQPPNNSSAAD
;
A
#
# COMPACT_ATOMS: atom_id res chain seq x y z
N MET A 1 34.00 -3.64 24.03
CA MET A 1 33.57 -2.50 23.19
C MET A 1 32.35 -2.82 22.30
N GLU A 2 31.95 -4.07 22.12
CA GLU A 2 30.83 -4.49 21.19
C GLU A 2 29.41 -4.19 21.73
N LYS A 3 29.23 -3.96 23.02
CA LYS A 3 27.90 -3.75 23.63
C LYS A 3 27.27 -2.37 23.33
N LEU A 4 28.08 -1.35 23.09
CA LEU A 4 27.62 0.03 22.89
C LEU A 4 26.86 0.23 21.55
N PRO A 5 27.36 -0.29 20.42
CA PRO A 5 26.62 -0.24 19.16
C PRO A 5 25.31 -1.01 19.18
N CYS A 6 25.26 -2.18 19.82
CA CYS A 6 24.04 -2.98 19.97
C CYS A 6 22.99 -2.24 20.82
N LEU A 7 23.40 -1.61 21.92
CA LEU A 7 22.50 -0.80 22.75
C LEU A 7 21.96 0.42 21.97
N PHE A 8 22.81 1.08 21.19
CA PHE A 8 22.39 2.19 20.33
C PHE A 8 21.34 1.74 19.30
N LEU A 9 21.58 0.62 18.60
CA LEU A 9 20.62 0.06 17.67
C LEU A 9 19.30 -0.29 18.36
N LEU A 10 19.35 -0.91 19.52
CA LEU A 10 18.14 -1.26 20.29
C LEU A 10 17.31 -0.02 20.65
N LEU A 11 17.96 1.04 21.14
CA LEU A 11 17.29 2.26 21.58
C LEU A 11 16.83 3.18 20.43
N ARG A 12 17.49 3.10 19.28
CA ARG A 12 17.26 4.01 18.14
C ARG A 12 16.63 3.34 16.91
N GLN A 13 16.32 2.04 16.97
CA GLN A 13 15.81 1.30 15.81
C GLN A 13 14.58 1.95 15.17
N ARG A 14 13.63 2.45 15.96
CA ARG A 14 12.46 3.15 15.43
C ARG A 14 12.86 4.38 14.61
N HIS A 15 13.78 5.21 15.10
CA HIS A 15 14.27 6.39 14.40
C HIS A 15 15.01 6.05 13.10
N LEU A 16 15.64 4.89 13.04
CA LEU A 16 16.31 4.40 11.83
C LEU A 16 15.32 3.84 10.80
N ILE A 17 14.23 3.24 11.27
CA ILE A 17 13.20 2.63 10.42
C ILE A 17 12.24 3.69 9.88
N TYR A 18 11.56 4.44 10.77
CA TYR A 18 10.43 5.29 10.36
C TYR A 18 10.84 6.62 9.75
N ARG A 19 11.75 7.36 10.37
CA ARG A 19 12.25 8.68 9.90
C ARG A 19 11.13 9.59 9.38
N PRO A 20 10.15 9.98 10.22
CA PRO A 20 9.00 10.76 9.77
C PRO A 20 9.41 12.11 9.19
N ALA A 21 8.86 12.47 8.04
CA ALA A 21 8.94 13.81 7.46
C ALA A 21 7.74 14.63 7.94
N ALA A 22 7.99 15.78 8.57
CA ALA A 22 6.94 16.63 9.14
C ALA A 22 6.31 17.56 8.09
N GLU A 23 7.11 18.13 7.19
CA GLU A 23 6.63 19.09 6.19
C GLU A 23 6.16 18.38 4.93
N LEU A 24 4.99 18.77 4.42
CA LEU A 24 4.49 18.35 3.12
C LEU A 24 5.27 19.04 2.01
N SER A 25 5.78 18.26 1.06
CA SER A 25 6.49 18.81 -0.11
C SER A 25 5.52 19.31 -1.18
N LEU A 26 4.39 18.61 -1.35
CA LEU A 26 3.35 18.90 -2.32
C LEU A 26 1.97 18.65 -1.72
N GLN A 27 0.95 19.26 -2.35
CA GLN A 27 -0.46 19.00 -2.10
C GLN A 27 -1.13 18.44 -3.37
N PRO A 28 -2.28 17.77 -3.26
CA PRO A 28 -2.93 17.18 -4.44
C PRO A 28 -3.34 18.20 -5.50
N ASP A 29 -3.73 19.42 -5.09
CA ASP A 29 -4.15 20.52 -5.96
C ASP A 29 -2.99 21.34 -6.56
N ASP A 30 -1.75 21.05 -6.19
CA ASP A 30 -0.60 21.67 -6.85
C ASP A 30 -0.65 21.46 -8.37
N ALA A 31 -0.23 22.46 -9.12
CA ALA A 31 -0.36 22.51 -10.58
C ALA A 31 0.20 21.29 -11.31
N VAL A 32 1.15 20.57 -10.71
CA VAL A 32 1.75 19.37 -11.27
C VAL A 32 0.79 18.17 -11.30
N PHE A 33 -0.17 18.11 -10.37
CA PHE A 33 -1.13 17.02 -10.27
C PHE A 33 -2.58 17.49 -10.49
N ASN A 34 -2.93 18.64 -9.96
CA ASN A 34 -4.26 19.26 -10.06
C ASN A 34 -5.39 18.25 -9.72
N LEU A 35 -5.21 17.52 -8.61
CA LEU A 35 -6.16 16.51 -8.15
C LEU A 35 -7.20 17.14 -7.23
N PRO A 36 -8.50 16.94 -7.48
CA PRO A 36 -9.54 17.29 -6.52
C PRO A 36 -9.35 16.44 -5.26
N HIS A 37 -9.48 17.05 -4.09
CA HIS A 37 -9.34 16.34 -2.82
C HIS A 37 -10.19 16.96 -1.72
N GLU A 38 -10.39 16.19 -0.67
CA GLU A 38 -10.95 16.62 0.61
C GLU A 38 -9.93 16.31 1.69
N ASP A 39 -9.61 17.29 2.54
CA ASP A 39 -8.84 17.03 3.75
C ASP A 39 -9.66 16.19 4.72
N VAL A 40 -9.08 15.14 5.24
CA VAL A 40 -9.76 14.25 6.18
C VAL A 40 -8.96 14.10 7.47
N TRP A 41 -9.68 14.03 8.59
CA TRP A 41 -9.14 13.75 9.90
C TRP A 41 -9.72 12.46 10.44
N ILE A 42 -8.85 11.46 10.67
CA ILE A 42 -9.25 10.13 11.08
C ILE A 42 -8.94 9.94 12.57
N SER A 43 -9.95 9.71 13.38
CA SER A 43 -9.79 9.46 14.81
C SER A 43 -9.19 8.08 15.06
N ILE A 44 -8.18 8.01 15.91
CA ILE A 44 -7.57 6.74 16.35
C ILE A 44 -8.32 6.28 17.60
N PRO A 45 -8.88 5.06 17.62
CA PRO A 45 -9.57 4.53 18.80
C PRO A 45 -8.68 4.55 20.06
N ASN A 46 -9.23 5.00 21.18
CA ASN A 46 -8.55 5.13 22.46
C ASN A 46 -7.32 6.08 22.45
N SER A 47 -7.30 7.05 21.54
CA SER A 47 -6.29 8.11 21.45
C SER A 47 -6.97 9.45 21.24
N GLN A 48 -6.32 10.54 21.69
CA GLN A 48 -6.72 11.89 21.34
C GLN A 48 -6.14 12.35 19.99
N ALA A 49 -5.11 11.65 19.49
CA ALA A 49 -4.47 11.95 18.23
C ALA A 49 -5.35 11.56 17.04
N ARG A 50 -5.25 12.36 15.98
CA ARG A 50 -5.93 12.11 14.70
C ARG A 50 -4.90 11.98 13.58
N LEU A 51 -5.24 11.17 12.59
CA LEU A 51 -4.45 11.06 11.37
C LEU A 51 -4.96 12.07 10.35
N GLY A 52 -4.04 12.83 9.76
CA GLY A 52 -4.32 13.69 8.63
C GLY A 52 -4.22 12.90 7.32
N GLY A 53 -5.14 13.12 6.41
CA GLY A 53 -5.16 12.43 5.13
C GLY A 53 -5.92 13.20 4.06
N TRP A 54 -5.91 12.67 2.85
CA TRP A 54 -6.66 13.16 1.70
C TRP A 54 -7.58 12.09 1.14
N TRP A 55 -8.81 12.47 0.92
CA TRP A 55 -9.75 11.73 0.09
C TRP A 55 -9.74 12.30 -1.31
N ILE A 56 -9.27 11.52 -2.27
CA ILE A 56 -9.25 11.88 -3.69
C ILE A 56 -10.42 11.15 -4.35
N PRO A 57 -11.48 11.84 -4.79
CA PRO A 57 -12.63 11.20 -5.42
C PRO A 57 -12.26 10.64 -6.80
N ALA A 58 -12.93 9.56 -7.19
CA ALA A 58 -12.86 9.03 -8.55
C ALA A 58 -13.25 10.12 -9.57
N PRO A 59 -12.76 10.04 -10.80
CA PRO A 59 -13.14 11.02 -11.84
C PRO A 59 -14.65 10.91 -12.14
N THR A 60 -15.25 12.04 -12.46
CA THR A 60 -16.64 12.10 -12.94
C THR A 60 -16.72 11.69 -14.40
N GLN A 61 -17.93 11.34 -14.88
CA GLN A 61 -18.15 10.95 -16.29
C GLN A 61 -17.75 12.03 -17.32
N GLN A 62 -17.58 13.29 -16.89
CA GLN A 62 -17.17 14.40 -17.74
C GLN A 62 -15.63 14.54 -17.84
N GLU A 63 -14.88 13.87 -16.98
CA GLU A 63 -13.43 13.86 -17.02
C GLU A 63 -12.96 12.67 -17.89
N ASN A 64 -12.03 12.93 -18.83
CA ASN A 64 -11.53 11.89 -19.73
C ASN A 64 -10.77 10.80 -18.95
N PHE A 65 -11.33 9.61 -18.91
CA PHE A 65 -10.63 8.41 -18.43
C PHE A 65 -9.62 7.94 -19.49
N ILE A 66 -8.48 7.44 -19.06
CA ILE A 66 -7.66 6.60 -19.91
C ILE A 66 -8.35 5.23 -20.01
N VAL A 67 -9.27 5.10 -20.96
CA VAL A 67 -9.72 3.78 -21.40
C VAL A 67 -8.58 3.19 -22.21
N LEU A 68 -7.80 2.28 -21.61
CA LEU A 68 -6.90 1.45 -22.41
C LEU A 68 -7.74 0.59 -23.33
N PRO A 69 -7.40 0.50 -24.64
CA PRO A 69 -8.18 -0.24 -25.60
C PRO A 69 -8.07 -1.75 -25.31
N SER A 70 -9.01 -2.27 -24.56
CA SER A 70 -9.24 -3.69 -24.39
C SER A 70 -10.70 -3.89 -23.99
N GLU A 71 -11.52 -4.30 -24.99
CA GLU A 71 -12.91 -4.77 -24.90
C GLU A 71 -13.94 -3.79 -24.28
N PRO A 72 -15.17 -3.72 -24.77
CA PRO A 72 -16.27 -2.97 -24.15
C PRO A 72 -16.63 -3.66 -22.84
N SER A 73 -15.97 -3.28 -21.79
CA SER A 73 -16.03 -3.96 -20.52
C SER A 73 -16.96 -3.24 -19.56
N ASN A 74 -17.62 -4.00 -18.79
CA ASN A 74 -18.26 -3.73 -17.53
C ASN A 74 -17.35 -2.94 -16.54
N ILE A 75 -17.03 -1.71 -16.88
CA ILE A 75 -16.12 -0.82 -16.13
C ILE A 75 -16.64 -0.48 -14.73
N LEU A 76 -17.83 -0.93 -14.32
CA LEU A 76 -18.55 -0.21 -13.27
C LEU A 76 -19.02 -1.01 -12.06
N THR A 77 -18.59 -2.23 -11.83
CA THR A 77 -19.19 -2.96 -10.72
C THR A 77 -18.30 -3.22 -9.51
N SER A 78 -16.97 -2.97 -9.53
CA SER A 78 -16.12 -3.12 -8.32
C SER A 78 -14.63 -3.31 -8.67
N PRO A 79 -13.67 -3.15 -7.79
CA PRO A 79 -13.65 -2.30 -6.60
C PRO A 79 -13.49 -0.82 -6.95
N LYS A 80 -13.82 0.08 -6.02
CA LYS A 80 -13.91 1.52 -6.31
C LYS A 80 -12.98 2.38 -5.48
N VAL A 81 -12.34 1.83 -4.48
CA VAL A 81 -11.54 2.58 -3.51
C VAL A 81 -10.19 1.91 -3.30
N ILE A 82 -9.13 2.71 -3.32
CA ILE A 82 -7.80 2.34 -2.84
C ILE A 82 -7.59 2.93 -1.44
N LEU A 83 -7.31 2.10 -0.46
CA LEU A 83 -6.73 2.52 0.82
C LEU A 83 -5.21 2.46 0.68
N TYR A 84 -4.56 3.63 0.59
CA TYR A 84 -3.13 3.73 0.31
C TYR A 84 -2.32 3.89 1.60
N LEU A 85 -1.50 2.89 1.89
CA LEU A 85 -0.56 2.81 3.01
C LEU A 85 0.84 3.13 2.49
N CYS A 86 1.32 4.34 2.81
CA CYS A 86 2.61 4.85 2.35
C CYS A 86 3.80 4.07 2.97
N GLY A 87 4.95 4.17 2.33
CA GLY A 87 6.23 3.76 2.90
C GLY A 87 6.70 4.71 4.00
N VAL A 88 7.95 4.58 4.42
CA VAL A 88 8.55 5.41 5.48
C VAL A 88 9.59 6.38 4.94
N GLY A 89 9.99 7.35 5.79
CA GLY A 89 11.00 8.36 5.45
C GLY A 89 10.48 9.53 4.64
N ARG A 90 9.19 9.54 4.32
CA ARG A 90 8.45 10.59 3.57
C ARG A 90 7.05 10.71 4.15
N ASN A 91 6.26 11.65 3.68
CA ASN A 91 4.85 11.78 4.01
C ASN A 91 4.00 11.72 2.74
N MET A 92 2.67 11.74 2.87
CA MET A 92 1.73 11.64 1.74
C MET A 92 1.93 12.72 0.66
N GLY A 93 2.58 13.85 0.96
CA GLY A 93 2.94 14.91 0.01
C GLY A 93 4.19 14.63 -0.84
N ASP A 94 4.75 13.42 -0.84
CA ASP A 94 5.84 13.05 -1.74
C ASP A 94 5.35 12.93 -3.19
N TYR A 95 6.14 13.45 -4.12
CA TYR A 95 5.83 13.42 -5.55
C TYR A 95 5.46 12.02 -6.06
N ASN A 96 6.21 10.99 -5.67
CA ASN A 96 5.97 9.64 -6.17
C ASN A 96 4.67 9.04 -5.61
N TYR A 97 4.29 9.40 -4.37
CA TYR A 97 3.01 8.98 -3.80
C TYR A 97 1.86 9.64 -4.55
N LEU A 98 1.92 10.95 -4.78
CA LEU A 98 0.88 11.67 -5.52
C LEU A 98 0.81 11.23 -7.00
N ALA A 99 1.93 10.89 -7.62
CA ALA A 99 1.94 10.33 -8.98
C ALA A 99 1.15 9.00 -9.04
N ARG A 100 1.32 8.11 -8.05
CA ARG A 100 0.55 6.86 -7.97
C ARG A 100 -0.92 7.09 -7.61
N VAL A 101 -1.21 8.04 -6.71
CA VAL A 101 -2.59 8.47 -6.42
C VAL A 101 -3.27 8.95 -7.70
N SER A 102 -2.57 9.76 -8.51
CA SER A 102 -3.06 10.19 -9.82
C SER A 102 -3.31 9.01 -10.77
N ALA A 103 -2.39 8.02 -10.80
CA ALA A 103 -2.54 6.80 -11.59
C ALA A 103 -3.79 5.98 -11.19
N PHE A 104 -4.01 5.78 -9.89
CA PHE A 104 -5.22 5.10 -9.40
C PHE A 104 -6.48 5.86 -9.77
N ARG A 105 -6.48 7.20 -9.62
CA ARG A 105 -7.60 8.02 -10.04
C ARG A 105 -7.87 7.89 -11.54
N GLN A 106 -6.83 7.90 -12.39
CA GLN A 106 -6.96 7.68 -13.84
C GLN A 106 -7.56 6.32 -14.19
N LEU A 107 -7.37 5.30 -13.34
CA LEU A 107 -8.02 3.99 -13.46
C LEU A 107 -9.45 3.95 -12.90
N GLY A 108 -9.99 5.07 -12.44
CA GLY A 108 -11.37 5.19 -11.95
C GLY A 108 -11.54 4.95 -10.45
N PHE A 109 -10.46 4.84 -9.67
CA PHE A 109 -10.57 4.68 -8.22
C PHE A 109 -10.71 6.02 -7.50
N SER A 110 -11.48 6.01 -6.41
CA SER A 110 -11.25 6.96 -5.32
C SER A 110 -10.08 6.47 -4.48
N VAL A 111 -9.34 7.39 -3.86
CA VAL A 111 -8.15 7.04 -3.05
C VAL A 111 -8.25 7.71 -1.69
N LEU A 112 -8.09 6.94 -0.62
CA LEU A 112 -7.76 7.46 0.70
C LEU A 112 -6.27 7.26 0.93
N VAL A 113 -5.52 8.35 1.03
CA VAL A 113 -4.11 8.38 1.45
C VAL A 113 -3.99 9.17 2.74
N PHE A 114 -3.17 8.73 3.66
CA PHE A 114 -3.00 9.39 4.97
C PHE A 114 -1.57 9.20 5.49
N ASP A 115 -1.18 10.06 6.40
CA ASP A 115 0.06 9.97 7.14
C ASP A 115 -0.15 9.17 8.44
N TYR A 116 0.79 8.28 8.77
CA TYR A 116 0.81 7.63 10.08
C TYR A 116 1.07 8.67 11.18
N ARG A 117 0.71 8.36 12.43
CA ARG A 117 1.02 9.24 13.57
C ARG A 117 2.47 9.70 13.55
N GLY A 118 2.69 10.98 13.85
CA GLY A 118 4.01 11.61 13.84
C GLY A 118 4.58 11.94 12.45
N TYR A 119 3.86 11.67 11.36
CA TYR A 119 4.21 12.08 10.00
C TYR A 119 3.32 13.22 9.52
N GLY A 120 3.87 14.09 8.67
CA GLY A 120 3.13 15.12 7.94
C GLY A 120 2.14 15.90 8.78
N LEU A 121 0.86 15.81 8.42
CA LEU A 121 -0.23 16.48 9.14
C LEU A 121 -0.74 15.67 10.35
N SER A 122 -0.35 14.40 10.51
CA SER A 122 -0.88 13.55 11.57
C SER A 122 -0.35 13.91 12.94
N GLU A 123 -1.25 13.89 13.92
CA GLU A 123 -0.94 14.10 15.33
C GLU A 123 -0.32 12.83 15.96
N GLY A 124 0.17 12.94 17.19
CA GLY A 124 0.63 11.83 17.99
C GLY A 124 2.14 11.65 18.02
N ASP A 125 2.57 10.62 18.74
CA ASP A 125 3.97 10.35 19.01
C ASP A 125 4.66 9.60 17.88
N PHE A 126 5.97 9.43 18.01
CA PHE A 126 6.81 8.66 17.11
C PHE A 126 6.32 7.20 17.02
N PRO A 127 6.06 6.65 15.81
CA PRO A 127 5.36 5.39 15.64
C PRO A 127 6.15 4.15 16.07
N SER A 128 5.42 3.05 16.28
CA SER A 128 5.91 1.68 16.41
C SER A 128 5.12 0.75 15.50
N GLU A 129 5.57 -0.50 15.32
CA GLU A 129 4.87 -1.50 14.51
C GLU A 129 3.41 -1.65 14.93
N LEU A 130 3.14 -1.79 16.23
CA LEU A 130 1.78 -1.87 16.73
C LEU A 130 0.95 -0.62 16.40
N GLN A 131 1.56 0.55 16.52
CA GLN A 131 0.86 1.82 16.31
C GLN A 131 0.53 2.07 14.84
N VAL A 132 1.40 1.72 13.89
CA VAL A 132 1.06 1.85 12.46
C VAL A 132 -0.01 0.83 12.03
N TYR A 133 -0.09 -0.33 12.70
CA TYR A 133 -1.22 -1.26 12.52
C TYR A 133 -2.54 -0.69 13.06
N GLN A 134 -2.50 0.04 14.19
CA GLN A 134 -3.67 0.75 14.71
C GLN A 134 -4.11 1.90 13.78
N ASP A 135 -3.15 2.62 13.22
CA ASP A 135 -3.41 3.71 12.28
C ASP A 135 -4.07 3.20 11.00
N SER A 136 -3.55 2.10 10.43
CA SER A 136 -4.18 1.46 9.26
C SER A 136 -5.58 0.95 9.55
N GLN A 137 -5.82 0.42 10.76
CA GLN A 137 -7.15 0.00 11.20
C GLN A 137 -8.11 1.21 11.34
N ALA A 138 -7.63 2.34 11.86
CA ALA A 138 -8.44 3.55 11.96
C ALA A 138 -8.85 4.07 10.56
N ALA A 139 -7.93 4.03 9.59
CA ALA A 139 -8.21 4.41 8.21
C ALA A 139 -9.20 3.44 7.52
N TRP A 140 -9.10 2.15 7.78
CA TRP A 140 -10.09 1.16 7.32
C TRP A 140 -11.47 1.45 7.90
N ASN A 141 -11.57 1.66 9.22
CA ASN A 141 -12.83 1.98 9.89
C ASN A 141 -13.43 3.29 9.35
N TYR A 142 -12.60 4.30 9.05
CA TYR A 142 -13.07 5.53 8.43
C TYR A 142 -13.76 5.28 7.08
N LEU A 143 -13.18 4.45 6.22
CA LEU A 143 -13.82 4.09 4.94
C LEU A 143 -15.14 3.34 5.16
N ARG A 144 -15.17 2.40 6.10
CA ARG A 144 -16.33 1.56 6.38
C ARG A 144 -17.46 2.31 7.08
N ASP A 145 -17.11 3.04 8.14
CA ASP A 145 -18.12 3.59 9.06
C ASP A 145 -18.53 5.01 8.66
N MET A 146 -17.57 5.83 8.22
CA MET A 146 -17.84 7.24 7.88
C MET A 146 -18.15 7.43 6.39
N ARG A 147 -17.44 6.73 5.49
CA ARG A 147 -17.68 6.79 4.05
C ARG A 147 -18.66 5.74 3.55
N GLN A 148 -19.08 4.81 4.41
CA GLN A 148 -20.05 3.73 4.09
C GLN A 148 -19.63 2.91 2.87
N ILE A 149 -18.31 2.70 2.67
CA ILE A 149 -17.79 1.91 1.57
C ILE A 149 -17.89 0.41 1.91
N PRO A 150 -18.55 -0.40 1.10
CA PRO A 150 -18.53 -1.85 1.27
C PRO A 150 -17.11 -2.42 1.25
N PRO A 151 -16.74 -3.38 2.12
CA PRO A 151 -15.39 -3.89 2.24
C PRO A 151 -14.84 -4.47 0.94
N GLU A 152 -15.69 -5.19 0.20
CA GLU A 152 -15.35 -5.79 -1.09
C GLU A 152 -15.03 -4.76 -2.19
N GLN A 153 -15.34 -3.50 -1.98
CA GLN A 153 -14.99 -2.38 -2.86
C GLN A 153 -13.65 -1.73 -2.50
N ILE A 154 -13.00 -2.15 -1.41
CA ILE A 154 -11.74 -1.57 -0.94
C ILE A 154 -10.59 -2.50 -1.33
N ILE A 155 -9.69 -2.02 -2.18
CA ILE A 155 -8.36 -2.62 -2.35
C ILE A 155 -7.41 -1.92 -1.38
N ILE A 156 -6.72 -2.72 -0.57
CA ILE A 156 -5.66 -2.25 0.29
C ILE A 156 -4.37 -2.22 -0.53
N TYR A 157 -3.74 -1.06 -0.63
CA TYR A 157 -2.46 -0.89 -1.32
C TYR A 157 -1.40 -0.46 -0.33
N GLY A 158 -0.25 -1.13 -0.35
CA GLY A 158 0.87 -0.77 0.49
C GLY A 158 2.21 -0.82 -0.23
N GLU A 159 3.04 0.21 0.03
CA GLU A 159 4.36 0.37 -0.57
C GLU A 159 5.47 0.22 0.48
N SER A 160 6.51 -0.56 0.18
CA SER A 160 7.65 -0.75 1.06
C SER A 160 7.21 -1.21 2.45
N LEU A 161 7.47 -0.45 3.52
CA LEU A 161 6.92 -0.73 4.86
C LEU A 161 5.39 -0.76 4.87
N GLY A 162 4.75 0.13 4.13
CA GLY A 162 3.30 0.15 3.96
C GLY A 162 2.74 -1.17 3.43
N GLY A 163 3.52 -1.93 2.63
CA GLY A 163 3.14 -3.26 2.17
C GLY A 163 3.02 -4.28 3.30
N ALA A 164 3.93 -4.25 4.27
CA ALA A 164 3.84 -5.11 5.45
C ALA A 164 2.66 -4.72 6.37
N ILE A 165 2.37 -3.41 6.46
CA ILE A 165 1.20 -2.90 7.19
C ILE A 165 -0.09 -3.29 6.48
N ALA A 166 -0.12 -3.17 5.15
CA ALA A 166 -1.25 -3.55 4.31
C ALA A 166 -1.59 -5.05 4.41
N LEU A 167 -0.56 -5.91 4.45
CA LEU A 167 -0.72 -7.34 4.65
C LEU A 167 -1.37 -7.65 6.00
N ASP A 168 -0.89 -7.04 7.08
CA ASP A 168 -1.47 -7.21 8.41
C ASP A 168 -2.94 -6.77 8.45
N LEU A 169 -3.26 -5.65 7.82
CA LEU A 169 -4.63 -5.15 7.70
C LEU A 169 -5.51 -6.11 6.89
N ALA A 170 -5.05 -6.58 5.72
CA ALA A 170 -5.80 -7.47 4.84
C ALA A 170 -6.08 -8.85 5.48
N ILE A 171 -5.18 -9.36 6.32
CA ILE A 171 -5.40 -10.60 7.09
C ILE A 171 -6.52 -10.42 8.12
N ARG A 172 -6.61 -9.25 8.75
CA ARG A 172 -7.69 -8.93 9.70
C ARG A 172 -9.03 -8.65 9.01
N HIS A 173 -9.01 -8.35 7.72
CA HIS A 173 -10.18 -8.00 6.92
C HIS A 173 -10.28 -8.90 5.67
N PRO A 174 -10.59 -10.21 5.85
CA PRO A 174 -10.74 -11.13 4.73
C PRO A 174 -11.91 -10.80 3.79
N GLU A 175 -12.76 -9.85 4.17
CA GLU A 175 -13.84 -9.29 3.36
C GLU A 175 -13.38 -8.18 2.42
N ALA A 176 -12.12 -7.72 2.49
CA ALA A 176 -11.59 -6.71 1.58
C ALA A 176 -11.58 -7.19 0.12
N GLY A 177 -11.68 -6.27 -0.83
CA GLY A 177 -11.65 -6.60 -2.26
C GLY A 177 -10.33 -7.25 -2.69
N GLY A 178 -9.19 -6.81 -2.16
CA GLY A 178 -7.88 -7.37 -2.48
C GLY A 178 -6.73 -6.59 -1.85
N LEU A 179 -5.52 -7.10 -2.07
CA LEU A 179 -4.28 -6.49 -1.58
C LEU A 179 -3.29 -6.28 -2.73
N ILE A 180 -2.68 -5.09 -2.79
CA ILE A 180 -1.53 -4.82 -3.65
C ILE A 180 -0.33 -4.50 -2.77
N MET A 181 0.74 -5.29 -2.88
CA MET A 181 2.01 -5.05 -2.20
C MET A 181 3.07 -4.63 -3.20
N GLN A 182 3.55 -3.39 -3.09
CA GLN A 182 4.59 -2.84 -3.96
C GLN A 182 5.91 -2.70 -3.24
N SER A 183 7.02 -3.19 -3.84
CA SER A 183 8.40 -3.03 -3.35
C SER A 183 8.54 -3.37 -1.85
N SER A 184 7.79 -4.36 -1.37
CA SER A 184 7.78 -4.76 0.04
C SER A 184 8.72 -5.94 0.30
N PHE A 185 8.87 -6.33 1.55
CA PHE A 185 9.90 -7.25 2.02
C PHE A 185 9.30 -8.42 2.83
N THR A 186 10.09 -9.50 2.93
CA THR A 186 9.76 -10.70 3.70
C THR A 186 9.70 -10.46 5.21
N SER A 187 10.66 -9.67 5.73
CA SER A 187 10.69 -9.18 7.11
C SER A 187 11.62 -7.98 7.24
N MET A 188 11.42 -7.14 8.26
CA MET A 188 12.32 -6.03 8.53
C MET A 188 13.74 -6.52 8.84
N THR A 189 13.88 -7.66 9.50
CA THR A 189 15.19 -8.28 9.79
C THR A 189 15.94 -8.58 8.50
N GLU A 190 15.32 -9.23 7.52
CA GLU A 190 15.97 -9.56 6.25
C GLU A 190 16.26 -8.31 5.41
N ALA A 191 15.33 -7.34 5.38
CA ALA A 191 15.53 -6.08 4.67
C ALA A 191 16.74 -5.30 5.21
N ILE A 192 16.93 -5.29 6.53
CA ILE A 192 18.10 -4.66 7.16
C ILE A 192 19.37 -5.47 6.87
N GLN A 193 19.33 -6.78 6.98
CA GLN A 193 20.47 -7.66 6.74
C GLN A 193 20.95 -7.65 5.29
N HIS A 194 20.09 -7.31 4.34
CA HIS A 194 20.52 -7.10 2.95
C HIS A 194 21.58 -6.00 2.83
N ARG A 195 21.60 -5.02 3.74
CA ARG A 195 22.65 -4.00 3.83
C ARG A 195 23.90 -4.58 4.47
N ARG A 196 24.92 -4.90 3.66
CA ARG A 196 26.14 -5.63 4.05
C ARG A 196 26.81 -5.15 5.35
N PHE A 197 26.83 -3.84 5.60
CA PHE A 197 27.47 -3.29 6.81
C PHE A 197 26.71 -3.58 8.11
N LEU A 198 25.44 -4.00 8.04
CA LEU A 198 24.63 -4.37 9.21
C LEU A 198 24.65 -5.87 9.51
N GLN A 199 25.23 -6.70 8.62
CA GLN A 199 25.31 -8.17 8.79
C GLN A 199 26.15 -8.59 10.01
N ILE A 200 27.07 -7.72 10.47
CA ILE A 200 27.91 -7.99 11.64
C ILE A 200 27.15 -7.91 12.98
N PHE A 201 25.93 -7.37 12.97
CA PHE A 201 25.11 -7.25 14.18
C PHE A 201 24.06 -8.37 14.24
N PRO A 202 23.74 -8.88 15.45
CA PRO A 202 22.66 -9.86 15.63
C PRO A 202 21.27 -9.19 15.52
N VAL A 203 20.96 -8.62 14.33
CA VAL A 203 19.76 -7.80 14.08
C VAL A 203 18.49 -8.53 14.50
N GLY A 204 18.38 -9.82 14.20
CA GLY A 204 17.21 -10.63 14.54
C GLY A 204 16.91 -10.74 16.04
N LEU A 205 17.94 -10.60 16.90
CA LEU A 205 17.79 -10.61 18.37
C LEU A 205 17.48 -9.23 18.94
N LEU A 206 17.97 -8.17 18.28
CA LEU A 206 17.88 -6.79 18.76
C LEU A 206 16.63 -6.08 18.26
N LEU A 207 16.08 -6.51 17.11
CA LEU A 207 14.99 -5.82 16.46
C LEU A 207 13.65 -6.17 17.11
N THR A 208 12.90 -5.14 17.55
CA THR A 208 11.54 -5.26 18.07
C THR A 208 10.48 -5.03 16.99
N GLU A 209 10.80 -4.19 16.01
CA GLU A 209 9.97 -3.86 14.84
C GLU A 209 10.19 -4.93 13.76
N LYS A 210 9.43 -6.00 13.76
CA LYS A 210 9.74 -7.19 12.94
C LYS A 210 9.12 -7.18 11.56
N PHE A 211 7.88 -6.71 11.43
CA PHE A 211 7.12 -6.71 10.18
C PHE A 211 7.30 -8.02 9.40
N ASP A 212 7.02 -9.15 10.05
CA ASP A 212 7.25 -10.48 9.49
C ASP A 212 6.16 -10.84 8.48
N SER A 213 6.32 -10.35 7.25
CA SER A 213 5.39 -10.56 6.15
C SER A 213 5.38 -12.02 5.67
N LEU A 214 6.55 -12.70 5.68
CA LEU A 214 6.65 -14.05 5.14
C LEU A 214 5.88 -15.07 5.97
N SER A 215 5.90 -14.95 7.29
CA SER A 215 5.10 -15.81 8.16
C SER A 215 3.59 -15.54 8.03
N LYS A 216 3.22 -14.29 7.81
CA LYS A 216 1.83 -13.82 7.76
C LYS A 216 1.13 -14.09 6.43
N VAL A 217 1.84 -14.00 5.29
CA VAL A 217 1.22 -14.02 3.95
C VAL A 217 0.44 -15.30 3.65
N ARG A 218 0.81 -16.42 4.28
CA ARG A 218 0.09 -17.71 4.17
C ARG A 218 -1.34 -17.66 4.74
N SER A 219 -1.61 -16.73 5.65
CA SER A 219 -2.92 -16.54 6.28
C SER A 219 -3.84 -15.60 5.50
N LEU A 220 -3.33 -14.97 4.43
CA LEU A 220 -4.12 -14.08 3.59
C LEU A 220 -5.25 -14.84 2.87
N ARG A 221 -6.43 -14.23 2.79
CA ARG A 221 -7.64 -14.83 2.18
C ARG A 221 -8.18 -14.05 0.99
N VAL A 222 -7.63 -12.85 0.74
CA VAL A 222 -8.04 -12.00 -0.39
C VAL A 222 -7.07 -12.16 -1.56
N PRO A 223 -7.51 -11.88 -2.80
CA PRO A 223 -6.61 -11.81 -3.94
C PRO A 223 -5.44 -10.87 -3.69
N ILE A 224 -4.25 -11.23 -4.17
CA ILE A 224 -3.05 -10.41 -3.97
C ILE A 224 -2.26 -10.20 -5.26
N LEU A 225 -1.83 -8.95 -5.48
CA LEU A 225 -0.83 -8.56 -6.49
C LEU A 225 0.46 -8.12 -5.80
N PHE A 226 1.56 -8.79 -6.14
CA PHE A 226 2.91 -8.32 -5.81
C PHE A 226 3.48 -7.56 -6.99
N MET A 227 4.00 -6.34 -6.73
CA MET A 227 4.67 -5.51 -7.74
C MET A 227 6.07 -5.15 -7.26
N HIS A 228 7.10 -5.27 -8.12
CA HIS A 228 8.47 -4.95 -7.71
C HIS A 228 9.32 -4.52 -8.91
N GLY A 229 10.23 -3.58 -8.68
CA GLY A 229 11.23 -3.20 -9.68
C GLY A 229 12.41 -4.17 -9.70
N SER A 230 12.87 -4.60 -10.88
CA SER A 230 14.00 -5.54 -10.98
C SER A 230 15.34 -4.93 -10.58
N ALA A 231 15.46 -3.60 -10.60
CA ALA A 231 16.67 -2.86 -10.20
C ALA A 231 16.57 -2.24 -8.80
N ASP A 232 15.62 -2.71 -7.96
CA ASP A 232 15.46 -2.24 -6.60
C ASP A 232 16.68 -2.63 -5.74
N SER A 233 17.49 -1.61 -5.39
CA SER A 233 18.69 -1.77 -4.56
C SER A 233 18.43 -1.59 -3.06
N VAL A 234 17.21 -1.22 -2.67
CA VAL A 234 16.80 -1.02 -1.26
C VAL A 234 16.19 -2.29 -0.69
N VAL A 235 15.25 -2.88 -1.43
CA VAL A 235 14.59 -4.14 -1.13
C VAL A 235 14.71 -5.03 -2.38
N PRO A 236 15.41 -6.17 -2.31
CA PRO A 236 15.56 -7.05 -3.46
C PRO A 236 14.22 -7.61 -3.96
N SER A 237 14.02 -7.66 -5.28
CA SER A 237 12.79 -8.19 -5.89
C SER A 237 12.54 -9.66 -5.58
N GLU A 238 13.58 -10.41 -5.23
CA GLU A 238 13.51 -11.80 -4.74
C GLU A 238 12.66 -11.94 -3.48
N MET A 239 12.55 -10.87 -2.68
CA MET A 239 11.66 -10.88 -1.51
C MET A 239 10.19 -10.93 -1.93
N SER A 240 9.79 -10.20 -2.96
CA SER A 240 8.44 -10.30 -3.52
C SER A 240 8.19 -11.66 -4.17
N GLN A 241 9.17 -12.25 -4.84
CA GLN A 241 9.06 -13.62 -5.37
C GLN A 241 8.80 -14.62 -4.23
N ARG A 242 9.55 -14.55 -3.14
CA ARG A 242 9.37 -15.44 -1.98
C ARG A 242 8.01 -15.24 -1.29
N LEU A 243 7.52 -14.01 -1.21
CA LEU A 243 6.17 -13.72 -0.70
C LEU A 243 5.11 -14.31 -1.61
N TYR A 244 5.27 -14.13 -2.94
CA TYR A 244 4.39 -14.72 -3.93
C TYR A 244 4.35 -16.24 -3.83
N ASP A 245 5.51 -16.90 -3.73
CA ASP A 245 5.57 -18.36 -3.61
C ASP A 245 4.87 -18.87 -2.35
N ALA A 246 4.92 -18.11 -1.25
CA ALA A 246 4.31 -18.46 0.02
C ALA A 246 2.82 -18.13 0.12
N ALA A 247 2.31 -17.18 -0.68
CA ALA A 247 0.91 -16.76 -0.66
C ALA A 247 -0.03 -17.81 -1.27
N SER A 248 -1.29 -17.86 -0.80
CA SER A 248 -2.35 -18.66 -1.40
C SER A 248 -2.89 -17.99 -2.68
N GLU A 249 -3.52 -18.80 -3.56
CA GLU A 249 -4.27 -18.28 -4.70
C GLU A 249 -5.58 -17.60 -4.24
N PRO A 250 -6.10 -16.60 -4.99
CA PRO A 250 -5.57 -16.08 -6.24
C PRO A 250 -4.47 -15.03 -6.02
N LYS A 251 -3.39 -15.13 -6.77
CA LYS A 251 -2.22 -14.26 -6.65
C LYS A 251 -1.60 -13.91 -7.99
N GLN A 252 -0.99 -12.74 -8.09
CA GLN A 252 -0.23 -12.30 -9.26
C GLN A 252 1.10 -11.70 -8.82
N LEU A 253 2.13 -11.85 -9.67
CA LEU A 253 3.42 -11.20 -9.52
C LEU A 253 3.75 -10.42 -10.78
N PHE A 254 4.10 -9.16 -10.62
CA PHE A 254 4.53 -8.30 -11.72
C PHE A 254 5.88 -7.65 -11.39
N ILE A 255 6.93 -8.10 -12.08
CA ILE A 255 8.27 -7.52 -11.99
C ILE A 255 8.44 -6.50 -13.11
N ILE A 256 8.74 -5.26 -12.74
CA ILE A 256 8.91 -4.14 -13.67
C ILE A 256 10.40 -4.06 -14.03
N PRO A 257 10.77 -4.28 -15.32
CA PRO A 257 12.17 -4.22 -15.73
C PRO A 257 12.78 -2.85 -15.43
N ASP A 258 14.03 -2.85 -14.97
CA ASP A 258 14.88 -1.68 -14.73
C ASP A 258 14.33 -0.62 -13.77
N ALA A 259 13.18 -0.87 -13.15
CA ALA A 259 12.63 0.01 -12.13
C ALA A 259 13.37 -0.12 -10.80
N ASP A 260 13.62 1.02 -10.14
CA ASP A 260 14.19 1.09 -8.80
C ASP A 260 13.11 1.08 -7.70
N HIS A 261 13.51 1.21 -6.43
CA HIS A 261 12.60 1.18 -5.28
C HIS A 261 11.55 2.28 -5.29
N VAL A 262 11.89 3.47 -5.76
CA VAL A 262 11.06 4.69 -5.66
C VAL A 262 10.34 4.96 -6.97
N LYS A 263 11.06 4.82 -8.09
CA LYS A 263 10.57 5.13 -9.43
C LYS A 263 9.98 3.90 -10.11
N ILE A 264 9.14 3.18 -9.39
CA ILE A 264 8.44 1.99 -9.92
C ILE A 264 7.29 2.37 -10.87
N TYR A 265 6.78 3.57 -10.75
CA TYR A 265 5.80 4.16 -11.65
C TYR A 265 6.26 5.55 -12.10
N GLN A 266 6.24 5.79 -13.39
CA GLN A 266 6.36 7.11 -13.98
C GLN A 266 5.07 7.45 -14.72
N PRO A 267 4.60 8.72 -14.68
CA PRO A 267 3.37 9.12 -15.36
C PRO A 267 3.37 8.69 -16.82
N GLY A 268 2.32 7.98 -17.25
CA GLY A 268 2.17 7.43 -18.60
C GLY A 268 2.71 6.02 -18.80
N GLU A 269 3.27 5.36 -17.79
CA GLU A 269 3.75 3.99 -17.89
C GLU A 269 2.59 2.98 -17.93
N GLN A 270 2.32 2.49 -19.15
CA GLN A 270 1.16 1.65 -19.42
C GLN A 270 1.24 0.24 -18.79
N SER A 271 2.46 -0.28 -18.61
CA SER A 271 2.66 -1.62 -18.03
C SER A 271 2.18 -1.70 -16.57
N TYR A 272 2.49 -0.65 -15.79
CA TYR A 272 2.04 -0.50 -14.41
C TYR A 272 0.50 -0.43 -14.32
N LEU A 273 -0.11 0.43 -15.13
CA LEU A 273 -1.57 0.59 -15.15
C LEU A 273 -2.29 -0.69 -15.56
N LYS A 274 -1.78 -1.39 -16.58
CA LYS A 274 -2.32 -2.68 -17.04
C LYS A 274 -2.22 -3.79 -15.97
N ALA A 275 -1.13 -3.80 -15.19
CA ALA A 275 -1.01 -4.78 -14.10
C ALA A 275 -2.11 -4.59 -13.05
N ILE A 276 -2.39 -3.33 -12.68
CA ILE A 276 -3.46 -3.00 -11.72
C ILE A 276 -4.84 -3.34 -12.30
N GLN A 277 -5.09 -3.04 -13.57
CA GLN A 277 -6.36 -3.39 -14.23
C GLN A 277 -6.61 -4.91 -14.25
N ARG A 278 -5.62 -5.71 -14.67
CA ARG A 278 -5.71 -7.18 -14.64
C ARG A 278 -5.97 -7.72 -13.24
N PHE A 279 -5.34 -7.10 -12.24
CA PHE A 279 -5.62 -7.48 -10.87
C PHE A 279 -7.05 -7.13 -10.45
N THR A 280 -7.56 -5.99 -10.87
CA THR A 280 -8.97 -5.61 -10.61
C THR A 280 -9.95 -6.61 -11.24
N GLU A 281 -9.66 -7.09 -12.44
CA GLU A 281 -10.45 -8.15 -13.11
C GLU A 281 -10.40 -9.46 -12.31
N LEU A 282 -9.22 -9.84 -11.80
CA LEU A 282 -9.07 -11.02 -10.94
C LEU A 282 -9.90 -10.89 -9.65
N VAL A 283 -9.89 -9.72 -9.00
CA VAL A 283 -10.70 -9.42 -7.82
C VAL A 283 -12.19 -9.58 -8.11
N GLN A 284 -12.67 -9.05 -9.25
CA GLN A 284 -14.07 -9.18 -9.67
C GLN A 284 -14.49 -10.65 -9.86
N GLN A 285 -13.64 -11.46 -10.47
CA GLN A 285 -13.90 -12.89 -10.68
C GLN A 285 -13.94 -13.70 -9.39
N HIS A 286 -13.22 -13.25 -8.36
CA HIS A 286 -13.10 -13.95 -7.08
C HIS A 286 -14.16 -13.55 -6.05
N ASN A 287 -14.89 -12.46 -6.28
CA ASN A 287 -15.87 -11.95 -5.32
C ASN A 287 -17.18 -12.75 -5.41
N PRO A 288 -17.54 -13.63 -4.43
CA PRO A 288 -18.65 -14.56 -4.52
C PRO A 288 -20.05 -13.90 -4.47
N GLY A 289 -20.12 -12.57 -4.41
CA GLY A 289 -21.38 -11.79 -4.35
C GLY A 289 -22.01 -11.43 -5.69
N GLN A 290 -21.39 -11.74 -6.83
CA GLN A 290 -22.01 -11.55 -8.14
C GLN A 290 -22.46 -12.91 -8.74
N PRO A 291 -23.73 -13.05 -9.21
CA PRO A 291 -24.11 -14.22 -9.97
C PRO A 291 -23.22 -14.31 -11.23
N PRO A 292 -22.82 -15.53 -11.63
CA PRO A 292 -22.07 -15.73 -12.86
C PRO A 292 -22.83 -15.10 -14.02
N ASN A 293 -22.13 -14.30 -14.81
CA ASN A 293 -22.70 -13.70 -16.03
C ASN A 293 -22.99 -14.83 -17.02
N ASN A 294 -24.20 -15.39 -16.97
CA ASN A 294 -24.70 -16.37 -17.90
C ASN A 294 -25.00 -15.68 -19.25
N SER A 295 -23.95 -15.23 -19.95
CA SER A 295 -24.05 -14.79 -21.36
C SER A 295 -23.27 -15.72 -22.30
N SER A 296 -23.39 -17.04 -22.09
CA SER A 296 -22.97 -18.03 -23.08
C SER A 296 -23.91 -19.22 -23.06
N ALA A 297 -25.20 -18.99 -23.40
CA ALA A 297 -26.12 -20.02 -23.87
C ALA A 297 -27.33 -19.34 -24.52
N ALA A 298 -27.19 -18.98 -25.77
CA ALA A 298 -28.30 -18.91 -26.73
C ALA A 298 -27.71 -18.90 -28.13
N ASP A 299 -27.78 -20.07 -28.76
CA ASP A 299 -27.84 -20.43 -30.19
C ASP A 299 -26.78 -19.89 -31.15
#